data_1d1b0bbd576063f912e831b076d44003
#
_entry.id   1d1b0bbd576063f912e831b076d44003
#
_cell.length_a   1.000
_cell.length_b   1.000
_cell.length_c   1.000
_cell.angle_alpha   90.00
_cell.angle_beta   90.00
_cell.angle_gamma   90.00
#
_symmetry.space_group_name_H-M   'P 1'
#
loop_
_entity.id
_entity.type
_entity.pdbx_description
1 polymer ?
#
loop_
_entity_poly.entity_id
_entity_poly.type
_entity_poly.pdbx_seq_one_letter_code
_entity_poly.pdbx_strand_id
1 'polypeptide(L)'
;MARLPKLAPLLLALPLLLGGCDQINSLLGKKDNANPAAAMMNRVTRVTTVEMTPHRVDIERELTGRTASYRWAEVRPEVNGILRERCFTEGTYVKAGDVLYRIEPDIYRAALDSARAQLASAEANLSVSKLRESRMAEMLRKKSVSQQDYDDAKAALKQALAAVQAGKAAVRSAEINLDRSEVKAPISGFITKSSVTVGALLSVGMPQALATIHQTDPIYVELSQSSDDLYSLQKQLGKHGKVKDINPSRIKATLTMHDGSVYPAVGHLNFTGVDVNESTNTILLRAEFPNPDRQLLPGLFVRTRVILGEDPAGILAPQKAVLRDAKGSTYVYLIGEDGKAVRRFIKVSHAIGNDWYVTEGLKIGEKIILNGVNNVRAGAPVQEISHEEAKKAFEGK
;
A
#
# COMPACT_ATOMS: atom_id res chain seq x y z
N MET A 1 7.97 37.14 -50.53
CA MET A 1 8.45 37.00 -51.93
C MET A 1 8.31 35.56 -52.30
N ALA A 2 7.61 35.13 -53.23
CA ALA A 2 7.02 35.26 -54.50
C ALA A 2 5.89 34.20 -54.57
N ARG A 3 4.71 34.55 -54.79
CA ARG A 3 3.89 34.69 -56.03
C ARG A 3 3.43 33.37 -56.64
N LEU A 4 2.10 33.21 -56.56
CA LEU A 4 1.18 32.38 -57.36
C LEU A 4 1.43 32.49 -58.91
N PRO A 5 0.86 31.54 -59.70
CA PRO A 5 -0.27 32.02 -60.50
C PRO A 5 -1.48 31.06 -60.55
N LYS A 6 -2.62 31.75 -60.78
CA LYS A 6 -3.95 31.29 -61.18
C LYS A 6 -3.96 30.79 -62.60
N LEU A 7 -4.86 29.87 -62.97
CA LEU A 7 -5.54 29.82 -64.27
C LEU A 7 -6.86 29.03 -64.13
N ALA A 8 -7.94 29.70 -64.49
CA ALA A 8 -9.33 29.25 -64.76
C ALA A 8 -9.49 29.20 -66.29
N PRO A 9 -10.69 29.01 -66.82
CA PRO A 9 -11.58 27.85 -66.92
C PRO A 9 -11.86 27.51 -68.46
N LEU A 10 -12.49 26.37 -68.70
CA LEU A 10 -13.10 26.19 -70.07
C LEU A 10 -14.49 25.56 -69.95
N LEU A 11 -15.45 26.37 -70.22
CA LEU A 11 -16.85 26.06 -70.61
C LEU A 11 -16.88 25.40 -71.98
N LEU A 12 -17.68 24.35 -72.18
CA LEU A 12 -18.33 24.08 -73.48
C LEU A 12 -19.66 23.39 -73.26
N ALA A 13 -20.65 23.93 -73.90
CA ALA A 13 -22.09 23.71 -73.82
C ALA A 13 -22.62 22.73 -74.88
N LEU A 14 -23.68 22.02 -74.51
CA LEU A 14 -24.96 21.72 -75.28
C LEU A 14 -24.84 20.85 -76.55
N PRO A 15 -25.89 20.13 -77.06
CA PRO A 15 -27.31 20.25 -76.76
C PRO A 15 -28.15 18.96 -76.63
N LEU A 16 -29.38 19.17 -76.15
CA LEU A 16 -30.68 18.49 -76.34
C LEU A 16 -30.80 17.49 -77.47
N LEU A 17 -31.43 16.33 -77.17
CA LEU A 17 -32.44 15.71 -78.01
C LEU A 17 -33.57 15.12 -77.16
N LEU A 18 -34.69 15.74 -77.24
CA LEU A 18 -36.03 15.26 -76.86
C LEU A 18 -36.47 14.19 -77.86
N GLY A 19 -37.15 13.15 -77.42
CA GLY A 19 -37.97 12.34 -78.29
C GLY A 19 -38.24 10.92 -77.80
N GLY A 20 -39.37 10.73 -77.13
CA GLY A 20 -40.34 9.66 -77.31
C GLY A 20 -39.91 8.23 -76.89
N CYS A 21 -40.67 7.69 -75.93
CA CYS A 21 -41.37 6.41 -76.11
C CYS A 21 -42.15 6.04 -74.84
N ASP A 22 -43.33 6.49 -74.71
CA ASP A 22 -44.44 5.84 -74.00
C ASP A 22 -44.83 4.59 -74.79
N GLN A 23 -44.23 3.42 -74.53
CA GLN A 23 -44.80 2.12 -74.92
C GLN A 23 -43.96 0.90 -74.54
N ILE A 24 -43.33 0.84 -73.35
CA ILE A 24 -42.80 -0.44 -72.82
C ILE A 24 -43.20 -0.59 -71.36
N ASN A 25 -44.43 -0.29 -71.00
CA ASN A 25 -44.87 -0.44 -69.60
C ASN A 25 -45.95 -1.52 -69.39
N SER A 26 -46.10 -2.48 -70.29
CA SER A 26 -47.14 -3.49 -70.17
C SER A 26 -46.67 -4.94 -70.19
N LEU A 27 -45.37 -5.22 -70.12
CA LEU A 27 -44.84 -6.58 -70.22
C LEU A 27 -43.85 -6.99 -69.12
N LEU A 28 -43.67 -6.25 -68.01
CA LEU A 28 -42.92 -6.68 -66.82
C LEU A 28 -43.87 -6.71 -65.62
N GLY A 29 -44.25 -7.92 -65.27
CA GLY A 29 -45.08 -8.21 -64.09
C GLY A 29 -44.62 -7.49 -62.87
N LYS A 30 -45.57 -6.98 -62.07
CA LYS A 30 -45.38 -6.48 -60.72
C LYS A 30 -44.43 -7.40 -59.93
N LYS A 31 -43.15 -7.05 -59.88
CA LYS A 31 -42.30 -7.48 -58.76
C LYS A 31 -42.61 -6.51 -57.64
N ASP A 32 -43.32 -7.02 -56.66
CA ASP A 32 -43.41 -6.38 -55.34
C ASP A 32 -41.98 -6.09 -54.86
N ASN A 33 -41.59 -4.84 -54.89
CA ASN A 33 -40.39 -4.33 -54.24
C ASN A 33 -40.60 -4.40 -52.74
N ALA A 34 -40.62 -5.61 -52.20
CA ALA A 34 -40.40 -5.83 -50.77
C ALA A 34 -39.00 -5.32 -50.48
N ASN A 35 -38.92 -4.19 -49.81
CA ASN A 35 -37.68 -3.58 -49.36
C ASN A 35 -36.89 -4.65 -48.59
N PRO A 36 -35.70 -5.15 -49.08
CA PRO A 36 -34.98 -6.20 -48.43
C PRO A 36 -34.58 -5.88 -46.97
N ALA A 37 -34.52 -4.59 -46.64
CA ALA A 37 -34.29 -4.14 -45.27
C ALA A 37 -35.51 -4.36 -44.35
N ALA A 38 -36.76 -4.30 -44.89
CA ALA A 38 -37.98 -4.56 -44.14
C ALA A 38 -38.19 -6.07 -43.93
N ALA A 39 -37.81 -6.93 -44.90
CA ALA A 39 -37.86 -8.37 -44.77
C ALA A 39 -36.83 -8.92 -43.76
N MET A 40 -35.71 -8.26 -43.54
CA MET A 40 -34.75 -8.61 -42.51
C MET A 40 -35.20 -8.22 -41.09
N MET A 41 -36.05 -7.20 -40.96
CA MET A 41 -36.58 -6.76 -39.66
C MET A 41 -37.64 -7.72 -39.08
N ASN A 42 -38.23 -8.61 -39.86
CA ASN A 42 -39.32 -9.47 -39.41
C ASN A 42 -38.91 -10.93 -39.19
N ARG A 43 -37.59 -11.20 -39.28
CA ARG A 43 -37.12 -12.56 -38.94
C ARG A 43 -37.02 -12.66 -37.40
N VAL A 44 -37.86 -13.50 -36.82
CA VAL A 44 -37.78 -13.84 -35.40
C VAL A 44 -36.45 -14.53 -35.13
N THR A 45 -35.57 -13.91 -34.39
CA THR A 45 -34.27 -14.47 -34.04
C THR A 45 -34.43 -15.34 -32.82
N ARG A 46 -34.03 -16.63 -32.93
CA ARG A 46 -34.01 -17.56 -31.81
C ARG A 46 -32.82 -17.20 -30.89
N VAL A 47 -33.08 -17.04 -29.62
CA VAL A 47 -32.09 -16.64 -28.63
C VAL A 47 -32.21 -17.48 -27.34
N THR A 48 -31.11 -17.69 -26.64
CA THR A 48 -31.16 -18.19 -25.27
C THR A 48 -30.92 -17.04 -24.31
N THR A 49 -31.56 -17.10 -23.16
CA THR A 49 -31.40 -16.12 -22.10
C THR A 49 -30.74 -16.73 -20.88
N VAL A 50 -30.21 -15.86 -20.05
CA VAL A 50 -29.75 -16.16 -18.70
C VAL A 50 -30.39 -15.16 -17.75
N GLU A 51 -30.95 -15.65 -16.66
CA GLU A 51 -31.50 -14.81 -15.59
C GLU A 51 -30.40 -14.30 -14.68
N MET A 52 -30.43 -13.04 -14.35
CA MET A 52 -29.46 -12.41 -13.45
C MET A 52 -29.80 -12.75 -12.00
N THR A 53 -28.99 -13.60 -11.42
CA THR A 53 -29.08 -14.01 -10.02
C THR A 53 -28.06 -13.24 -9.16
N PRO A 54 -28.37 -12.98 -7.89
CA PRO A 54 -27.42 -12.36 -6.98
C PRO A 54 -26.27 -13.33 -6.66
N HIS A 55 -25.06 -12.83 -6.77
CA HIS A 55 -23.85 -13.54 -6.39
C HIS A 55 -23.08 -12.75 -5.34
N ARG A 56 -22.45 -13.46 -4.41
CA ARG A 56 -21.50 -12.87 -3.49
C ARG A 56 -20.21 -12.59 -4.25
N VAL A 57 -19.85 -11.31 -4.36
CA VAL A 57 -18.70 -10.85 -5.13
C VAL A 57 -17.73 -10.12 -4.23
N ASP A 58 -16.50 -10.60 -4.15
CA ASP A 58 -15.42 -9.89 -3.48
C ASP A 58 -14.95 -8.72 -4.36
N ILE A 59 -14.93 -7.53 -3.77
CA ILE A 59 -14.43 -6.33 -4.44
C ILE A 59 -12.92 -6.27 -4.24
N GLU A 60 -12.22 -6.84 -5.21
CA GLU A 60 -10.77 -6.89 -5.22
C GLU A 60 -10.17 -5.69 -5.93
N ARG A 61 -9.01 -5.24 -5.44
CA ARG A 61 -8.15 -4.25 -6.12
C ARG A 61 -6.72 -4.75 -6.14
N GLU A 62 -6.11 -4.66 -7.30
CA GLU A 62 -4.68 -4.88 -7.44
C GLU A 62 -3.96 -3.55 -7.26
N LEU A 63 -3.10 -3.49 -6.27
CA LEU A 63 -2.29 -2.33 -5.90
C LEU A 63 -0.82 -2.69 -6.09
N THR A 64 -0.05 -1.74 -6.56
CA THR A 64 1.40 -1.89 -6.66
C THR A 64 2.08 -1.22 -5.48
N GLY A 65 3.21 -1.77 -5.07
CA GLY A 65 3.94 -1.24 -3.94
C GLY A 65 5.34 -1.80 -3.80
N ARG A 66 5.95 -1.46 -2.67
CA ARG A 66 7.27 -1.97 -2.29
C ARG A 66 7.24 -2.54 -0.89
N THR A 67 8.02 -3.57 -0.70
CA THR A 67 8.28 -4.12 0.63
C THR A 67 9.13 -3.14 1.44
N ALA A 68 8.86 -3.04 2.73
CA ALA A 68 9.61 -2.24 3.70
C ALA A 68 9.84 -3.04 4.98
N SER A 69 10.95 -2.77 5.66
CA SER A 69 11.21 -3.41 6.95
C SER A 69 10.12 -3.09 7.96
N TYR A 70 9.75 -4.05 8.79
CA TYR A 70 8.84 -3.84 9.92
C TYR A 70 9.38 -2.78 10.87
N ARG A 71 10.69 -2.90 11.20
CA ARG A 71 11.49 -1.91 11.92
C ARG A 71 12.86 -1.85 11.31
N TRP A 72 13.46 -0.69 11.37
CA TRP A 72 14.87 -0.52 11.06
C TRP A 72 15.49 0.47 12.01
N ALA A 73 16.78 0.29 12.28
CA ALA A 73 17.52 1.19 13.14
C ALA A 73 18.94 1.38 12.59
N GLU A 74 19.35 2.63 12.57
CA GLU A 74 20.72 3.00 12.27
C GLU A 74 21.60 2.81 13.50
N VAL A 75 22.70 2.14 13.31
CA VAL A 75 23.73 2.00 14.32
C VAL A 75 24.69 3.19 14.19
N ARG A 76 24.74 4.03 15.20
CA ARG A 76 25.56 5.24 15.22
C ARG A 76 26.43 5.29 16.46
N PRO A 77 27.65 5.87 16.41
CA PRO A 77 28.49 6.01 17.59
C PRO A 77 27.91 7.06 18.54
N GLU A 78 27.91 6.77 19.83
CA GLU A 78 27.47 7.68 20.89
C GLU A 78 28.65 8.37 21.59
N VAL A 79 29.87 7.92 21.29
CA VAL A 79 31.13 8.50 21.80
C VAL A 79 32.15 8.60 20.67
N ASN A 80 33.14 9.49 20.83
CA ASN A 80 34.20 9.67 19.85
C ASN A 80 35.35 8.68 20.11
N GLY A 81 36.03 8.26 19.06
CA GLY A 81 37.23 7.42 19.21
C GLY A 81 37.53 6.58 17.99
N ILE A 82 38.63 5.85 18.06
CA ILE A 82 39.06 4.95 16.96
C ILE A 82 38.32 3.62 17.08
N LEU A 83 37.78 3.14 15.95
CA LEU A 83 37.17 1.84 15.87
C LEU A 83 38.26 0.74 16.03
N ARG A 84 38.21 -0.04 17.08
CA ARG A 84 39.18 -1.12 17.35
C ARG A 84 38.74 -2.46 16.77
N GLU A 85 37.47 -2.79 16.87
CA GLU A 85 36.97 -4.08 16.47
C GLU A 85 35.54 -3.99 15.95
N ARG A 86 35.24 -4.83 14.93
CA ARG A 86 33.87 -5.14 14.47
C ARG A 86 33.54 -6.56 14.95
N CYS A 87 32.52 -6.71 15.81
CA CYS A 87 32.18 -7.94 16.51
C CYS A 87 31.07 -8.76 15.79
N PHE A 88 30.68 -8.43 14.58
CA PHE A 88 29.63 -9.13 13.83
C PHE A 88 30.06 -9.47 12.41
N THR A 89 29.35 -10.43 11.79
CA THR A 89 29.46 -10.73 10.36
C THR A 89 28.37 -9.99 9.61
N GLU A 90 28.73 -9.32 8.51
CA GLU A 90 27.79 -8.59 7.67
C GLU A 90 26.72 -9.51 7.08
N GLY A 91 25.47 -9.04 7.03
CA GLY A 91 24.33 -9.82 6.53
C GLY A 91 23.80 -10.88 7.49
N THR A 92 24.36 -11.03 8.68
CA THR A 92 23.86 -11.99 9.69
C THR A 92 22.80 -11.39 10.59
N TYR A 93 22.11 -12.26 11.31
CA TYR A 93 21.15 -11.87 12.33
C TYR A 93 21.86 -11.50 13.62
N VAL A 94 21.48 -10.36 14.20
CA VAL A 94 21.97 -9.87 15.50
C VAL A 94 20.78 -9.68 16.45
N LYS A 95 21.03 -9.87 17.74
CA LYS A 95 20.03 -9.66 18.80
C LYS A 95 20.20 -8.27 19.40
N ALA A 96 19.10 -7.67 19.83
CA ALA A 96 19.16 -6.43 20.61
C ALA A 96 20.08 -6.59 21.83
N GLY A 97 21.02 -5.66 21.99
CA GLY A 97 22.03 -5.70 23.04
C GLY A 97 23.37 -6.36 22.64
N ASP A 98 23.43 -7.07 21.48
CA ASP A 98 24.71 -7.63 21.00
C ASP A 98 25.70 -6.50 20.71
N VAL A 99 26.97 -6.68 21.12
CA VAL A 99 28.05 -5.74 20.83
C VAL A 99 28.41 -5.85 19.35
N LEU A 100 28.28 -4.75 18.61
CA LEU A 100 28.55 -4.67 17.18
C LEU A 100 29.94 -4.10 16.89
N TYR A 101 30.30 -3.02 17.61
CA TYR A 101 31.58 -2.36 17.44
C TYR A 101 32.19 -2.03 18.80
N ARG A 102 33.50 -2.04 18.85
CA ARG A 102 34.29 -1.56 19.99
C ARG A 102 35.13 -0.38 19.60
N ILE A 103 34.85 0.75 20.25
CA ILE A 103 35.61 1.98 20.14
C ILE A 103 36.70 1.93 21.23
N GLU A 104 37.85 2.56 20.98
CA GLU A 104 38.97 2.66 21.94
C GLU A 104 38.49 3.06 23.34
N PRO A 105 38.56 2.18 24.35
CA PRO A 105 37.99 2.46 25.66
C PRO A 105 38.93 3.17 26.63
N ASP A 106 40.24 3.28 26.31
CA ASP A 106 41.28 3.63 27.28
C ASP A 106 41.11 5.04 27.88
N ILE A 107 40.70 6.02 27.04
CA ILE A 107 40.40 7.37 27.53
C ILE A 107 39.19 7.40 28.48
N TYR A 108 38.22 6.56 28.24
CA TYR A 108 36.99 6.44 29.05
C TYR A 108 37.23 5.70 30.34
N ARG A 109 38.13 4.68 30.35
CA ARG A 109 38.60 3.99 31.57
C ARG A 109 39.35 4.95 32.46
N ALA A 110 40.30 5.73 31.89
CA ALA A 110 41.06 6.72 32.65
C ALA A 110 40.14 7.80 33.26
N ALA A 111 39.13 8.24 32.54
CA ALA A 111 38.13 9.19 33.04
C ALA A 111 37.31 8.59 34.20
N LEU A 112 36.91 7.31 34.09
CA LEU A 112 36.18 6.62 35.14
C LEU A 112 37.06 6.46 36.42
N ASP A 113 38.32 6.07 36.26
CA ASP A 113 39.25 5.92 37.40
C ASP A 113 39.49 7.27 38.08
N SER A 114 39.60 8.35 37.31
CA SER A 114 39.71 9.72 37.88
C SER A 114 38.46 10.11 38.69
N ALA A 115 37.25 9.84 38.12
CA ALA A 115 35.99 10.13 38.80
C ALA A 115 35.84 9.30 40.11
N ARG A 116 36.27 8.04 40.12
CA ARG A 116 36.28 7.18 41.30
C ARG A 116 37.22 7.69 42.37
N ALA A 117 38.41 8.15 41.97
CA ALA A 117 39.35 8.76 42.91
C ALA A 117 38.82 10.04 43.58
N GLN A 118 38.13 10.89 42.80
CA GLN A 118 37.47 12.06 43.30
C GLN A 118 36.33 11.76 44.27
N LEU A 119 35.51 10.73 43.97
CA LEU A 119 34.47 10.25 44.87
C LEU A 119 35.05 9.76 46.18
N ALA A 120 36.13 8.94 46.16
CA ALA A 120 36.80 8.44 47.34
C ALA A 120 37.33 9.58 48.22
N SER A 121 37.90 10.62 47.64
CA SER A 121 38.33 11.86 48.35
C SER A 121 37.16 12.57 49.04
N ALA A 122 36.01 12.70 48.31
CA ALA A 122 34.79 13.28 48.89
C ALA A 122 34.19 12.46 50.01
N GLU A 123 34.22 11.13 49.93
CA GLU A 123 33.78 10.22 50.99
C GLU A 123 34.66 10.28 52.22
N ALA A 124 35.97 10.39 52.04
CA ALA A 124 36.89 10.58 53.15
C ALA A 124 36.61 11.92 53.89
N ASN A 125 36.41 13.01 53.13
CA ASN A 125 36.05 14.31 53.69
C ASN A 125 34.70 14.31 54.42
N LEU A 126 33.70 13.57 53.88
CA LEU A 126 32.41 13.35 54.54
C LEU A 126 32.59 12.68 55.89
N SER A 127 33.44 11.62 55.96
CA SER A 127 33.72 10.93 57.20
C SER A 127 34.28 11.86 58.29
N VAL A 128 35.24 12.72 57.94
CA VAL A 128 35.81 13.73 58.84
C VAL A 128 34.75 14.73 59.29
N SER A 129 33.95 15.27 58.36
CA SER A 129 32.90 16.25 58.64
C SER A 129 31.80 15.69 59.55
N LYS A 130 31.43 14.43 59.34
CA LYS A 130 30.44 13.70 60.17
C LYS A 130 30.95 13.52 61.62
N LEU A 131 32.23 13.13 61.77
CA LEU A 131 32.83 12.98 63.11
C LEU A 131 32.97 14.34 63.83
N ARG A 132 33.24 15.42 63.07
CA ARG A 132 33.33 16.76 63.64
C ARG A 132 31.96 17.27 64.11
N GLU A 133 30.92 17.09 63.26
CA GLU A 133 29.55 17.49 63.63
C GLU A 133 29.07 16.70 64.86
N SER A 134 29.27 15.38 64.90
CA SER A 134 28.91 14.55 66.05
C SER A 134 29.57 14.99 67.36
N ARG A 135 30.85 15.32 67.30
CA ARG A 135 31.58 15.90 68.47
C ARG A 135 31.05 17.24 68.93
N MET A 136 30.76 18.16 67.99
CA MET A 136 30.20 19.48 68.27
C MET A 136 28.80 19.37 68.86
N ALA A 137 27.96 18.44 68.35
CA ALA A 137 26.65 18.16 68.89
C ALA A 137 26.71 17.68 70.37
N GLU A 138 27.68 16.85 70.73
CA GLU A 138 27.90 16.40 72.10
C GLU A 138 28.39 17.51 73.01
N MET A 139 29.34 18.34 72.55
CA MET A 139 29.90 19.47 73.30
C MET A 139 28.86 20.56 73.53
N LEU A 140 27.97 20.80 72.55
CA LEU A 140 26.87 21.73 72.67
C LEU A 140 25.88 21.32 73.77
N ARG A 141 25.54 20.00 73.85
CA ARG A 141 24.71 19.44 74.95
C ARG A 141 25.33 19.70 76.31
N LYS A 142 26.69 19.64 76.39
CA LYS A 142 27.45 19.95 77.61
C LYS A 142 27.71 21.43 77.86
N LYS A 143 27.10 22.31 76.97
CA LYS A 143 27.31 23.77 77.00
C LYS A 143 28.78 24.21 76.91
N SER A 144 29.64 23.42 76.26
CA SER A 144 31.06 23.65 76.11
C SER A 144 31.47 24.33 74.81
N VAL A 145 30.54 24.59 73.88
CA VAL A 145 30.75 25.31 72.61
C VAL A 145 29.53 26.18 72.32
N SER A 146 29.69 27.15 71.39
CA SER A 146 28.61 28.01 70.97
C SER A 146 27.67 27.35 69.98
N GLN A 147 26.41 27.85 69.89
CA GLN A 147 25.50 27.42 68.88
C GLN A 147 26.03 27.60 67.47
N GLN A 148 26.77 28.70 67.25
CA GLN A 148 27.37 29.03 65.95
C GLN A 148 28.40 27.96 65.54
N ASP A 149 29.27 27.47 66.45
CA ASP A 149 30.29 26.44 66.16
C ASP A 149 29.61 25.14 65.71
N TYR A 150 28.48 24.78 66.32
CA TYR A 150 27.70 23.63 65.93
C TYR A 150 27.05 23.79 64.54
N ASP A 151 26.45 24.98 64.30
CA ASP A 151 25.77 25.26 63.03
C ASP A 151 26.77 25.30 61.85
N ASP A 152 28.01 25.80 62.08
CA ASP A 152 29.11 25.73 61.13
C ASP A 152 29.54 24.29 60.84
N ALA A 153 29.67 23.44 61.86
CA ALA A 153 30.00 22.03 61.67
C ALA A 153 28.89 21.26 60.91
N LYS A 154 27.64 21.59 61.20
CA LYS A 154 26.46 21.05 60.50
C LYS A 154 26.37 21.51 59.01
N ALA A 155 26.72 22.74 58.76
CA ALA A 155 26.81 23.27 57.37
C ALA A 155 27.93 22.56 56.60
N ALA A 156 29.10 22.38 57.21
CA ALA A 156 30.22 21.63 56.61
C ALA A 156 29.88 20.17 56.32
N LEU A 157 29.10 19.50 57.21
CA LEU A 157 28.58 18.14 56.95
C LEU A 157 27.63 18.11 55.71
N LYS A 158 26.72 19.09 55.64
CA LYS A 158 25.81 19.17 54.47
C LYS A 158 26.58 19.42 53.17
N GLN A 159 27.61 20.24 53.21
CA GLN A 159 28.47 20.50 52.07
C GLN A 159 29.24 19.24 51.65
N ALA A 160 29.80 18.46 52.59
CA ALA A 160 30.48 17.22 52.31
C ALA A 160 29.53 16.16 51.75
N LEU A 161 28.29 16.10 52.24
CA LEU A 161 27.25 15.22 51.65
C LEU A 161 26.95 15.59 50.20
N ALA A 162 26.83 16.87 49.89
CA ALA A 162 26.61 17.35 48.54
C ALA A 162 27.79 17.00 47.59
N ALA A 163 29.02 17.12 48.09
CA ALA A 163 30.21 16.74 47.33
C ALA A 163 30.26 15.22 46.99
N VAL A 164 29.86 14.37 47.92
CA VAL A 164 29.71 12.91 47.62
C VAL A 164 28.67 12.67 46.58
N GLN A 165 27.51 13.34 46.60
CA GLN A 165 26.49 13.18 45.57
C GLN A 165 27.01 13.64 44.21
N ALA A 166 27.71 14.76 44.12
CA ALA A 166 28.36 15.23 42.90
C ALA A 166 29.41 14.19 42.39
N GLY A 167 30.25 13.64 43.28
CA GLY A 167 31.20 12.61 42.91
C GLY A 167 30.50 11.32 42.35
N LYS A 168 29.42 10.88 42.99
CA LYS A 168 28.63 9.75 42.48
C LYS A 168 28.04 10.03 41.09
N ALA A 169 27.57 11.24 40.84
CA ALA A 169 27.07 11.63 39.53
C ALA A 169 28.18 11.63 38.46
N ALA A 170 29.38 12.10 38.81
CA ALA A 170 30.56 12.06 37.93
C ALA A 170 30.97 10.63 37.57
N VAL A 171 31.01 9.72 38.54
CA VAL A 171 31.32 8.29 38.32
C VAL A 171 30.26 7.70 37.34
N ARG A 172 28.97 7.92 37.59
CA ARG A 172 27.91 7.41 36.71
C ARG A 172 28.05 7.95 35.29
N SER A 173 28.37 9.21 35.12
CA SER A 173 28.60 9.81 33.80
C SER A 173 29.76 9.14 33.06
N ALA A 174 30.88 8.89 33.78
CA ALA A 174 32.03 8.23 33.19
C ALA A 174 31.74 6.74 32.85
N GLU A 175 30.96 6.03 33.69
CA GLU A 175 30.52 4.66 33.42
C GLU A 175 29.64 4.57 32.17
N ILE A 176 28.69 5.52 31.97
CA ILE A 176 27.86 5.60 30.78
C ILE A 176 28.72 5.82 29.52
N ASN A 177 29.72 6.71 29.59
CA ASN A 177 30.59 6.96 28.44
C ASN A 177 31.48 5.74 28.12
N LEU A 178 31.93 5.01 29.14
CA LEU A 178 32.68 3.76 28.94
C LEU A 178 31.76 2.66 28.33
N ASP A 179 30.53 2.49 28.83
CA ASP A 179 29.58 1.52 28.24
C ASP A 179 29.26 1.85 26.77
N ARG A 180 29.13 3.15 26.43
CA ARG A 180 28.91 3.61 25.07
C ARG A 180 30.10 3.43 24.12
N SER A 181 31.29 3.13 24.65
CA SER A 181 32.41 2.70 23.79
C SER A 181 32.19 1.32 23.18
N GLU A 182 31.26 0.52 23.72
CA GLU A 182 30.70 -0.66 23.08
C GLU A 182 29.38 -0.27 22.39
N VAL A 183 29.41 -0.19 21.06
CA VAL A 183 28.21 0.12 20.27
C VAL A 183 27.37 -1.14 20.14
N LYS A 184 26.17 -1.12 20.74
CA LYS A 184 25.27 -2.27 20.83
C LYS A 184 24.12 -2.17 19.82
N ALA A 185 23.55 -3.31 19.44
CA ALA A 185 22.39 -3.38 18.57
C ALA A 185 21.14 -2.82 19.27
N PRO A 186 20.48 -1.79 18.75
CA PRO A 186 19.28 -1.21 19.35
C PRO A 186 18.03 -2.10 19.16
N ILE A 187 18.01 -2.90 18.11
CA ILE A 187 16.92 -3.86 17.80
C ILE A 187 17.51 -5.18 17.32
N SER A 188 16.72 -6.25 17.41
CA SER A 188 17.05 -7.52 16.77
C SER A 188 16.68 -7.49 15.29
N GLY A 189 17.55 -8.05 14.43
CA GLY A 189 17.31 -8.08 12.99
C GLY A 189 18.56 -8.42 12.20
N PHE A 190 18.48 -8.26 10.88
CA PHE A 190 19.60 -8.49 9.96
C PHE A 190 20.38 -7.20 9.79
N ILE A 191 21.68 -7.27 10.10
CA ILE A 191 22.59 -6.14 9.97
C ILE A 191 23.13 -6.04 8.53
N THR A 192 23.18 -4.82 7.99
CA THR A 192 23.75 -4.55 6.67
C THR A 192 25.29 -4.60 6.70
N LYS A 193 25.90 -4.32 5.57
CA LYS A 193 27.36 -4.10 5.51
C LYS A 193 27.76 -2.93 6.40
N SER A 194 28.96 -3.00 6.97
CA SER A 194 29.60 -1.87 7.69
C SER A 194 30.01 -0.78 6.70
N SER A 195 29.75 0.47 7.04
CA SER A 195 30.18 1.63 6.26
C SER A 195 31.56 2.15 6.68
N VAL A 196 32.14 1.54 7.72
CA VAL A 196 33.44 1.93 8.29
C VAL A 196 34.33 0.72 8.44
N THR A 197 35.64 0.94 8.48
CA THR A 197 36.67 -0.10 8.69
C THR A 197 37.34 0.09 10.03
N VAL A 198 37.92 -0.99 10.56
CA VAL A 198 38.75 -0.95 11.78
C VAL A 198 39.90 0.05 11.56
N GLY A 199 40.15 0.89 12.55
CA GLY A 199 41.10 2.01 12.49
C GLY A 199 40.47 3.36 12.11
N ALA A 200 39.23 3.37 11.70
CA ALA A 200 38.52 4.64 11.38
C ALA A 200 38.25 5.45 12.66
N LEU A 201 38.38 6.78 12.54
CA LEU A 201 37.97 7.70 13.59
C LEU A 201 36.46 7.91 13.52
N LEU A 202 35.76 7.57 14.58
CA LEU A 202 34.33 7.77 14.75
C LEU A 202 34.05 9.04 15.55
N SER A 203 33.02 9.77 15.16
CA SER A 203 32.60 11.00 15.86
C SER A 203 31.10 11.00 16.08
N VAL A 204 30.66 11.49 17.24
CA VAL A 204 29.26 11.70 17.55
C VAL A 204 28.68 12.70 16.54
N GLY A 205 27.51 12.36 15.96
CA GLY A 205 26.85 13.21 14.96
C GLY A 205 27.37 13.09 13.52
N MET A 206 28.26 12.11 13.25
CA MET A 206 28.64 11.84 11.87
C MET A 206 27.40 11.53 11.00
N PRO A 207 27.33 12.06 9.76
CA PRO A 207 26.13 11.94 8.93
C PRO A 207 25.84 10.49 8.51
N GLN A 208 26.88 9.66 8.36
CA GLN A 208 26.76 8.29 7.91
C GLN A 208 26.62 7.32 9.10
N ALA A 209 25.61 6.45 9.07
CA ALA A 209 25.48 5.38 10.03
C ALA A 209 26.58 4.33 9.83
N LEU A 210 27.03 3.66 10.90
CA LEU A 210 28.02 2.58 10.86
C LEU A 210 27.46 1.34 10.15
N ALA A 211 26.22 1.01 10.40
CA ALA A 211 25.44 -0.05 9.77
C ALA A 211 23.96 0.24 10.01
N THR A 212 23.08 -0.50 9.33
CA THR A 212 21.64 -0.46 9.59
C THR A 212 21.17 -1.88 9.92
N ILE A 213 20.26 -1.99 10.86
CA ILE A 213 19.63 -3.27 11.23
C ILE A 213 18.20 -3.23 10.73
N HIS A 214 17.79 -4.28 10.02
CA HIS A 214 16.44 -4.44 9.47
C HIS A 214 15.75 -5.63 10.13
N GLN A 215 14.62 -5.39 10.75
CA GLN A 215 13.69 -6.45 11.15
C GLN A 215 12.78 -6.72 9.96
N THR A 216 12.87 -7.94 9.40
CA THR A 216 12.19 -8.32 8.16
C THR A 216 11.09 -9.36 8.37
N ASP A 217 10.85 -9.80 9.58
CA ASP A 217 9.73 -10.66 9.96
C ASP A 217 9.04 -10.08 11.22
N PRO A 218 7.76 -9.70 11.08
CA PRO A 218 7.01 -9.57 9.84
C PRO A 218 7.59 -8.49 8.90
N ILE A 219 7.10 -8.40 7.66
CA ILE A 219 7.51 -7.37 6.70
C ILE A 219 6.31 -6.51 6.30
N TYR A 220 6.53 -5.25 6.06
CA TYR A 220 5.53 -4.36 5.51
C TYR A 220 5.56 -4.34 3.98
N VAL A 221 4.40 -4.14 3.40
CA VAL A 221 4.23 -3.77 1.99
C VAL A 221 3.55 -2.41 1.95
N GLU A 222 4.24 -1.43 1.42
CA GLU A 222 3.75 -0.07 1.25
C GLU A 222 3.13 0.06 -0.15
N LEU A 223 1.82 0.30 -0.17
CA LEU A 223 0.98 0.34 -1.35
C LEU A 223 0.53 1.78 -1.60
N SER A 224 0.61 2.21 -2.84
CA SER A 224 0.13 3.54 -3.24
C SER A 224 -1.22 3.42 -3.93
N GLN A 225 -2.23 4.10 -3.42
CA GLN A 225 -3.59 4.15 -3.95
C GLN A 225 -3.94 5.58 -4.34
N SER A 226 -4.52 5.77 -5.53
CA SER A 226 -5.08 7.07 -5.91
C SER A 226 -6.21 7.50 -4.97
N SER A 227 -6.20 8.75 -4.53
CA SER A 227 -7.27 9.30 -3.70
C SER A 227 -8.62 9.30 -4.41
N ASP A 228 -8.65 9.55 -5.72
CA ASP A 228 -9.86 9.55 -6.54
C ASP A 228 -10.49 8.15 -6.63
N ASP A 229 -9.63 7.12 -6.79
CA ASP A 229 -10.08 5.73 -6.79
C ASP A 229 -10.67 5.32 -5.44
N LEU A 230 -10.03 5.72 -4.36
CA LEU A 230 -10.52 5.43 -3.00
C LEU A 230 -11.89 6.11 -2.76
N TYR A 231 -12.03 7.38 -3.16
CA TYR A 231 -13.29 8.11 -3.04
C TYR A 231 -14.40 7.48 -3.90
N SER A 232 -14.08 7.09 -5.14
CA SER A 232 -15.01 6.41 -6.04
C SER A 232 -15.48 5.07 -5.47
N LEU A 233 -14.57 4.33 -4.86
CA LEU A 233 -14.83 3.06 -4.19
C LEU A 233 -15.75 3.24 -2.98
N GLN A 234 -15.46 4.21 -2.11
CA GLN A 234 -16.32 4.54 -0.97
C GLN A 234 -17.73 4.90 -1.42
N LYS A 235 -17.86 5.66 -2.51
CA LYS A 235 -19.17 6.03 -3.09
C LYS A 235 -19.91 4.82 -3.66
N GLN A 236 -19.22 3.87 -4.29
CA GLN A 236 -19.80 2.63 -4.82
C GLN A 236 -20.27 1.72 -3.67
N LEU A 237 -19.43 1.50 -2.68
CA LEU A 237 -19.74 0.70 -1.51
C LEU A 237 -20.87 1.31 -0.67
N GLY A 238 -20.95 2.64 -0.56
CA GLY A 238 -22.03 3.34 0.11
C GLY A 238 -23.40 3.21 -0.56
N LYS A 239 -23.47 2.94 -1.87
CA LYS A 239 -24.71 2.70 -2.60
C LYS A 239 -25.26 1.28 -2.44
N HIS A 240 -24.45 0.28 -2.21
CA HIS A 240 -24.84 -1.13 -2.17
C HIS A 240 -24.83 -1.76 -0.75
N GLY A 241 -24.64 -0.97 0.29
CA GLY A 241 -24.79 -1.41 1.68
C GLY A 241 -23.49 -1.64 2.45
N LYS A 242 -23.40 -0.99 3.57
CA LYS A 242 -22.58 -1.32 4.75
C LYS A 242 -21.06 -1.36 4.58
N VAL A 243 -20.45 -0.26 4.16
CA VAL A 243 -19.13 0.08 4.64
C VAL A 243 -19.28 0.82 5.97
N LYS A 244 -19.69 0.12 7.00
CA LYS A 244 -19.86 0.77 8.31
C LYS A 244 -18.68 0.58 9.23
N ASP A 245 -17.79 -0.34 8.97
CA ASP A 245 -16.54 -0.52 9.73
C ASP A 245 -15.52 -1.25 8.83
N ILE A 246 -14.82 -0.51 7.97
CA ILE A 246 -13.57 -1.03 7.45
C ILE A 246 -12.59 -1.02 8.63
N ASN A 247 -12.61 -2.09 9.41
CA ASN A 247 -11.50 -2.35 10.31
C ASN A 247 -10.33 -2.80 9.42
N PRO A 248 -9.29 -1.97 9.23
CA PRO A 248 -8.18 -2.30 8.32
C PRO A 248 -7.57 -3.66 8.62
N SER A 249 -7.50 -4.05 9.89
CA SER A 249 -6.95 -5.33 10.33
C SER A 249 -7.72 -6.57 9.88
N ARG A 250 -8.91 -6.42 9.27
CA ARG A 250 -9.71 -7.53 8.70
C ARG A 250 -9.56 -7.65 7.18
N ILE A 251 -8.95 -6.66 6.53
CA ILE A 251 -8.77 -6.67 5.08
C ILE A 251 -7.60 -7.58 4.74
N LYS A 252 -7.92 -8.69 4.08
CA LYS A 252 -6.91 -9.65 3.62
C LYS A 252 -6.20 -9.11 2.39
N ALA A 253 -4.90 -9.35 2.35
CA ALA A 253 -4.04 -9.00 1.24
C ALA A 253 -3.28 -10.24 0.77
N THR A 254 -3.29 -10.50 -0.54
CA THR A 254 -2.45 -11.53 -1.18
C THR A 254 -1.40 -10.85 -2.04
N LEU A 255 -0.19 -11.37 -2.03
CA LEU A 255 0.95 -10.76 -2.68
C LEU A 255 1.39 -11.61 -3.87
N THR A 256 1.61 -10.96 -5.00
CA THR A 256 2.20 -11.56 -6.21
C THR A 256 3.60 -11.01 -6.39
N MET A 257 4.56 -11.90 -6.48
CA MET A 257 5.98 -11.59 -6.66
C MET A 257 6.25 -11.09 -8.09
N HIS A 258 7.44 -10.56 -8.31
CA HIS A 258 7.87 -10.07 -9.63
C HIS A 258 7.83 -11.15 -10.73
N ASP A 259 8.10 -12.41 -10.39
CA ASP A 259 8.06 -13.57 -11.30
C ASP A 259 6.64 -14.09 -11.60
N GLY A 260 5.62 -13.46 -11.02
CA GLY A 260 4.22 -13.87 -11.15
C GLY A 260 3.78 -14.94 -10.15
N SER A 261 4.67 -15.46 -9.31
CA SER A 261 4.32 -16.40 -8.25
C SER A 261 3.52 -15.71 -7.15
N VAL A 262 2.56 -16.44 -6.57
CA VAL A 262 1.78 -15.95 -5.43
C VAL A 262 2.54 -16.29 -4.15
N TYR A 263 2.75 -15.29 -3.30
CA TYR A 263 3.35 -15.49 -1.98
C TYR A 263 2.41 -16.31 -1.09
N PRO A 264 2.89 -17.38 -0.43
CA PRO A 264 2.01 -18.34 0.25
C PRO A 264 1.29 -17.77 1.49
N ALA A 265 1.88 -16.79 2.16
CA ALA A 265 1.28 -16.20 3.34
C ALA A 265 0.33 -15.07 2.99
N VAL A 266 -0.83 -15.06 3.67
CA VAL A 266 -1.81 -13.98 3.57
C VAL A 266 -1.43 -12.88 4.54
N GLY A 267 -1.35 -11.66 4.04
CA GLY A 267 -1.16 -10.46 4.84
C GLY A 267 -2.48 -9.78 5.20
N HIS A 268 -2.36 -8.78 6.06
CA HIS A 268 -3.49 -7.96 6.47
C HIS A 268 -3.14 -6.48 6.31
N LEU A 269 -4.12 -5.70 5.86
CA LEU A 269 -3.97 -4.25 5.79
C LEU A 269 -3.92 -3.71 7.24
N ASN A 270 -2.82 -3.05 7.60
CA ASN A 270 -2.58 -2.61 8.97
C ASN A 270 -2.72 -1.10 9.14
N PHE A 271 -2.57 -0.37 8.05
CA PHE A 271 -2.60 1.09 8.06
C PHE A 271 -3.17 1.63 6.75
N THR A 272 -4.04 2.64 6.89
CA THR A 272 -4.49 3.49 5.77
C THR A 272 -4.03 4.90 6.11
N GLY A 273 -3.26 5.52 5.22
CA GLY A 273 -2.78 6.88 5.41
C GLY A 273 -3.93 7.86 5.59
N VAL A 274 -3.77 8.79 6.50
CA VAL A 274 -4.70 9.91 6.72
C VAL A 274 -4.35 11.10 5.85
N ASP A 275 -3.12 11.12 5.29
CA ASP A 275 -2.61 12.20 4.47
C ASP A 275 -2.53 11.76 3.01
N VAL A 276 -2.86 12.68 2.11
CA VAL A 276 -2.68 12.52 0.66
C VAL A 276 -1.33 13.13 0.29
N ASN A 277 -0.51 12.38 -0.41
CA ASN A 277 0.71 12.95 -1.00
C ASN A 277 0.30 13.94 -2.10
N GLU A 278 0.54 15.23 -1.87
CA GLU A 278 0.11 16.31 -2.76
C GLU A 278 0.75 16.25 -4.16
N SER A 279 1.97 15.72 -4.27
CA SER A 279 2.68 15.63 -5.56
C SER A 279 2.17 14.52 -6.45
N THR A 280 1.68 13.42 -5.86
CA THR A 280 1.23 12.22 -6.60
C THR A 280 -0.27 11.97 -6.50
N ASN A 281 -0.99 12.72 -5.67
CA ASN A 281 -2.40 12.53 -5.33
C ASN A 281 -2.71 11.09 -4.89
N THR A 282 -1.79 10.49 -4.09
CA THR A 282 -1.91 9.12 -3.61
C THR A 282 -1.97 9.05 -2.09
N ILE A 283 -2.65 8.03 -1.59
CA ILE A 283 -2.72 7.66 -0.18
C ILE A 283 -1.84 6.43 0.02
N LEU A 284 -1.06 6.43 1.09
CA LEU A 284 -0.25 5.29 1.48
C LEU A 284 -1.10 4.28 2.26
N LEU A 285 -1.14 3.06 1.78
CA LEU A 285 -1.68 1.91 2.50
C LEU A 285 -0.52 1.01 2.91
N ARG A 286 -0.60 0.40 4.08
CA ARG A 286 0.42 -0.53 4.55
C ARG A 286 -0.22 -1.85 4.93
N ALA A 287 0.27 -2.92 4.33
CA ALA A 287 -0.10 -4.28 4.67
C ALA A 287 1.07 -4.99 5.37
N GLU A 288 0.76 -5.84 6.33
CA GLU A 288 1.73 -6.63 7.07
C GLU A 288 1.66 -8.08 6.62
N PHE A 289 2.83 -8.68 6.34
CA PHE A 289 2.96 -10.06 5.90
C PHE A 289 3.96 -10.81 6.79
N PRO A 290 3.65 -12.05 7.22
CA PRO A 290 4.64 -12.94 7.81
C PRO A 290 5.75 -13.24 6.80
N ASN A 291 7.01 -13.25 7.23
CA ASN A 291 8.15 -13.49 6.35
C ASN A 291 9.23 -14.36 7.01
N PRO A 292 8.87 -15.54 7.55
CA PRO A 292 9.80 -16.39 8.31
C PRO A 292 10.97 -16.86 7.44
N ASP A 293 10.75 -17.18 6.18
CA ASP A 293 11.76 -17.67 5.22
C ASP A 293 12.54 -16.56 4.53
N ARG A 294 12.27 -15.29 4.85
CA ARG A 294 12.93 -14.10 4.28
C ARG A 294 12.93 -14.02 2.75
N GLN A 295 11.92 -14.57 2.12
CA GLN A 295 11.74 -14.45 0.68
C GLN A 295 11.51 -13.00 0.25
N LEU A 296 10.89 -12.21 1.14
CA LEU A 296 10.63 -10.79 0.92
C LEU A 296 11.76 -9.97 1.53
N LEU A 297 12.56 -9.34 0.69
CA LEU A 297 13.58 -8.37 1.12
C LEU A 297 13.02 -6.95 1.04
N PRO A 298 13.43 -6.02 1.92
CA PRO A 298 13.02 -4.62 1.83
C PRO A 298 13.41 -3.99 0.47
N GLY A 299 12.48 -3.22 -0.11
CA GLY A 299 12.67 -2.53 -1.39
C GLY A 299 12.21 -3.30 -2.62
N LEU A 300 11.77 -4.57 -2.51
CA LEU A 300 11.23 -5.34 -3.62
C LEU A 300 9.92 -4.72 -4.12
N PHE A 301 9.78 -4.65 -5.44
CA PHE A 301 8.51 -4.29 -6.07
C PHE A 301 7.58 -5.52 -6.08
N VAL A 302 6.34 -5.30 -5.64
CA VAL A 302 5.33 -6.35 -5.52
C VAL A 302 3.97 -5.83 -5.97
N ARG A 303 3.11 -6.75 -6.39
CA ARG A 303 1.69 -6.49 -6.63
C ARG A 303 0.89 -7.14 -5.52
N THR A 304 -0.02 -6.40 -4.97
CA THR A 304 -0.84 -6.86 -3.85
C THR A 304 -2.29 -6.77 -4.23
N ARG A 305 -2.99 -7.89 -4.12
CA ARG A 305 -4.44 -7.95 -4.28
C ARG A 305 -5.06 -7.80 -2.91
N VAL A 306 -5.89 -6.76 -2.76
CA VAL A 306 -6.56 -6.41 -1.51
C VAL A 306 -8.05 -6.57 -1.70
N ILE A 307 -8.72 -7.29 -0.79
CA ILE A 307 -10.18 -7.45 -0.78
C ILE A 307 -10.75 -6.30 0.06
N LEU A 308 -11.24 -5.26 -0.61
CA LEU A 308 -11.69 -4.02 0.03
C LEU A 308 -13.13 -4.07 0.55
N GLY A 309 -13.88 -5.06 0.12
CA GLY A 309 -15.27 -5.25 0.51
C GLY A 309 -15.90 -6.42 -0.18
N GLU A 310 -17.16 -6.64 0.12
CA GLU A 310 -17.97 -7.71 -0.43
C GLU A 310 -19.32 -7.12 -0.87
N ASP A 311 -19.74 -7.44 -2.08
CA ASP A 311 -21.10 -7.19 -2.56
C ASP A 311 -21.91 -8.48 -2.42
N PRO A 312 -22.83 -8.60 -1.45
CA PRO A 312 -23.62 -9.80 -1.23
C PRO A 312 -24.67 -10.06 -2.33
N ALA A 313 -24.94 -9.07 -3.17
CA ALA A 313 -25.95 -9.11 -4.21
C ALA A 313 -25.41 -8.64 -5.58
N GLY A 314 -24.12 -8.87 -5.82
CA GLY A 314 -23.46 -8.52 -7.08
C GLY A 314 -24.06 -9.26 -8.27
N ILE A 315 -24.14 -8.59 -9.41
CA ILE A 315 -24.64 -9.17 -10.65
C ILE A 315 -23.45 -9.56 -11.53
N LEU A 316 -23.40 -10.84 -11.90
CA LEU A 316 -22.40 -11.37 -12.82
C LEU A 316 -23.07 -11.66 -14.17
N ALA A 317 -22.57 -11.02 -15.25
CA ALA A 317 -23.08 -11.21 -16.60
C ALA A 317 -22.05 -11.97 -17.45
N PRO A 318 -22.41 -13.07 -18.12
CA PRO A 318 -21.51 -13.82 -18.98
C PRO A 318 -20.86 -12.92 -20.03
N GLN A 319 -19.55 -13.03 -20.22
CA GLN A 319 -18.77 -12.20 -21.15
C GLN A 319 -19.34 -12.27 -22.58
N LYS A 320 -19.88 -13.44 -22.97
CA LYS A 320 -20.51 -13.64 -24.29
C LYS A 320 -21.78 -12.81 -24.51
N ALA A 321 -22.47 -12.41 -23.43
CA ALA A 321 -23.69 -11.61 -23.50
C ALA A 321 -23.42 -10.10 -23.50
N VAL A 322 -22.21 -9.68 -23.14
CA VAL A 322 -21.82 -8.27 -23.04
C VAL A 322 -21.13 -7.81 -24.31
N LEU A 323 -21.75 -6.88 -25.00
CA LEU A 323 -21.27 -6.31 -26.26
C LEU A 323 -20.68 -4.91 -26.03
N ARG A 324 -19.85 -4.46 -26.98
CA ARG A 324 -19.33 -3.10 -27.02
C ARG A 324 -19.77 -2.39 -28.29
N ASP A 325 -20.18 -1.15 -28.17
CA ASP A 325 -20.48 -0.31 -29.33
C ASP A 325 -19.21 0.30 -29.93
N ALA A 326 -19.36 1.01 -31.05
CA ALA A 326 -18.24 1.69 -31.71
C ALA A 326 -17.58 2.79 -30.87
N LYS A 327 -18.23 3.24 -29.80
CA LYS A 327 -17.71 4.24 -28.86
C LYS A 327 -17.05 3.58 -27.64
N GLY A 328 -17.02 2.21 -27.58
CA GLY A 328 -16.47 1.45 -26.47
C GLY A 328 -17.44 1.24 -25.30
N SER A 329 -18.67 1.75 -25.36
CA SER A 329 -19.67 1.59 -24.31
C SER A 329 -20.18 0.13 -24.28
N THR A 330 -20.30 -0.44 -23.10
CA THR A 330 -20.79 -1.80 -22.90
C THR A 330 -22.30 -1.82 -22.83
N TYR A 331 -22.92 -2.82 -23.49
CA TYR A 331 -24.36 -3.01 -23.48
C TYR A 331 -24.73 -4.49 -23.56
N VAL A 332 -25.96 -4.79 -23.17
CA VAL A 332 -26.58 -6.11 -23.29
C VAL A 332 -27.93 -5.97 -24.00
N TYR A 333 -28.46 -7.10 -24.49
CA TYR A 333 -29.83 -7.18 -24.94
C TYR A 333 -30.68 -7.93 -23.91
N LEU A 334 -31.85 -7.33 -23.58
CA LEU A 334 -32.89 -7.95 -22.77
C LEU A 334 -34.08 -8.28 -23.69
N ILE A 335 -34.97 -9.15 -23.23
CA ILE A 335 -36.27 -9.35 -23.88
C ILE A 335 -37.27 -8.44 -23.20
N GLY A 336 -37.86 -7.53 -23.98
CA GLY A 336 -38.94 -6.62 -23.53
C GLY A 336 -40.25 -7.38 -23.36
N GLU A 337 -41.24 -6.74 -22.71
CA GLU A 337 -42.59 -7.27 -22.50
C GLU A 337 -43.33 -7.54 -23.81
N ASP A 338 -42.94 -6.85 -24.90
CA ASP A 338 -43.47 -6.99 -26.26
C ASP A 338 -42.76 -8.08 -27.09
N GLY A 339 -41.89 -8.88 -26.48
CA GLY A 339 -41.12 -9.95 -27.15
C GLY A 339 -40.04 -9.41 -28.10
N LYS A 340 -39.65 -8.13 -27.98
CA LYS A 340 -38.59 -7.53 -28.78
C LYS A 340 -37.31 -7.36 -27.97
N ALA A 341 -36.17 -7.36 -28.68
CA ALA A 341 -34.88 -7.12 -28.06
C ALA A 341 -34.70 -5.64 -27.70
N VAL A 342 -34.45 -5.37 -26.44
CA VAL A 342 -34.16 -4.04 -25.90
C VAL A 342 -32.69 -3.93 -25.58
N ARG A 343 -32.01 -2.96 -26.21
CA ARG A 343 -30.62 -2.66 -25.91
C ARG A 343 -30.52 -1.84 -24.63
N ARG A 344 -29.77 -2.29 -23.64
CA ARG A 344 -29.50 -1.57 -22.39
C ARG A 344 -28.01 -1.38 -22.18
N PHE A 345 -27.59 -0.15 -21.96
CA PHE A 345 -26.23 0.16 -21.60
C PHE A 345 -25.98 -0.22 -20.13
N ILE A 346 -24.83 -0.82 -19.89
CA ILE A 346 -24.40 -1.29 -18.58
C ILE A 346 -23.00 -0.77 -18.27
N LYS A 347 -22.65 -0.69 -17.01
CA LYS A 347 -21.27 -0.47 -16.59
C LYS A 347 -20.73 -1.75 -15.97
N VAL A 348 -19.60 -2.19 -16.48
CA VAL A 348 -18.87 -3.35 -15.97
C VAL A 348 -17.57 -2.88 -15.32
N SER A 349 -17.15 -3.56 -14.25
CA SER A 349 -15.91 -3.26 -13.54
C SER A 349 -14.78 -4.16 -14.03
N HIS A 350 -14.74 -5.41 -13.59
CA HIS A 350 -13.70 -6.38 -13.91
C HIS A 350 -14.31 -7.73 -14.22
N ALA A 351 -13.52 -8.62 -14.82
CA ALA A 351 -13.93 -9.98 -15.08
C ALA A 351 -13.66 -10.86 -13.86
N ILE A 352 -14.63 -11.72 -13.55
CA ILE A 352 -14.52 -12.78 -12.52
C ILE A 352 -14.76 -14.09 -13.24
N GLY A 353 -13.69 -14.84 -13.48
CA GLY A 353 -13.75 -16.02 -14.33
C GLY A 353 -14.24 -15.69 -15.74
N ASN A 354 -15.37 -16.27 -16.16
CA ASN A 354 -15.98 -16.04 -17.48
C ASN A 354 -17.07 -14.96 -17.49
N ASP A 355 -17.28 -14.27 -16.38
CA ASP A 355 -18.34 -13.30 -16.21
C ASP A 355 -17.80 -11.88 -15.95
N TRP A 356 -18.56 -10.87 -16.35
CA TRP A 356 -18.31 -9.48 -15.99
C TRP A 356 -19.09 -9.09 -14.73
N TYR A 357 -18.42 -8.50 -13.76
CA TYR A 357 -19.10 -7.86 -12.64
C TYR A 357 -19.75 -6.55 -13.10
N VAL A 358 -21.10 -6.50 -13.04
CA VAL A 358 -21.92 -5.38 -13.47
C VAL A 358 -22.22 -4.47 -12.29
N THR A 359 -21.80 -3.22 -12.40
CA THR A 359 -21.98 -2.22 -11.33
C THR A 359 -23.23 -1.34 -11.53
N GLU A 360 -23.66 -1.15 -12.77
CA GLU A 360 -24.85 -0.34 -13.09
C GLU A 360 -25.54 -0.87 -14.35
N GLY A 361 -26.86 -0.74 -14.41
CA GLY A 361 -27.65 -0.96 -15.63
C GLY A 361 -28.44 -2.27 -15.68
N LEU A 362 -28.21 -3.23 -14.78
CA LEU A 362 -29.00 -4.47 -14.65
C LEU A 362 -29.61 -4.58 -13.27
N LYS A 363 -30.71 -5.32 -13.18
CA LYS A 363 -31.40 -5.68 -11.96
C LYS A 363 -31.46 -7.21 -11.79
N ILE A 364 -31.51 -7.66 -10.56
CA ILE A 364 -31.72 -9.06 -10.21
C ILE A 364 -33.07 -9.50 -10.76
N GLY A 365 -33.13 -10.70 -11.37
CA GLY A 365 -34.33 -11.26 -12.01
C GLY A 365 -34.51 -10.86 -13.48
N GLU A 366 -33.70 -9.93 -14.01
CA GLU A 366 -33.74 -9.60 -15.44
C GLU A 366 -33.09 -10.71 -16.29
N LYS A 367 -33.67 -11.00 -17.45
CA LYS A 367 -33.16 -11.97 -18.42
C LYS A 367 -32.38 -11.27 -19.52
N ILE A 368 -31.09 -11.59 -19.66
CA ILE A 368 -30.25 -11.11 -20.75
C ILE A 368 -30.08 -12.18 -21.83
N ILE A 369 -29.94 -11.76 -23.08
CA ILE A 369 -29.71 -12.66 -24.20
C ILE A 369 -28.26 -13.15 -24.15
N LEU A 370 -28.06 -14.47 -24.13
CA LEU A 370 -26.75 -15.12 -24.04
C LEU A 370 -26.23 -15.58 -25.40
N ASN A 371 -27.03 -16.40 -26.12
CA ASN A 371 -26.66 -16.87 -27.44
C ASN A 371 -27.57 -16.30 -28.51
N GLY A 372 -27.04 -16.14 -29.73
CA GLY A 372 -27.73 -15.47 -30.83
C GLY A 372 -27.60 -13.95 -30.83
N VAL A 373 -26.91 -13.39 -29.83
CA VAL A 373 -26.75 -11.95 -29.59
C VAL A 373 -26.20 -11.19 -30.81
N ASN A 374 -25.32 -11.78 -31.61
CA ASN A 374 -24.72 -11.18 -32.80
C ASN A 374 -25.72 -10.98 -33.95
N ASN A 375 -26.84 -11.71 -33.93
CA ASN A 375 -27.90 -11.62 -34.95
C ASN A 375 -29.08 -10.76 -34.51
N VAL A 376 -29.03 -10.23 -33.28
CA VAL A 376 -30.10 -9.43 -32.69
C VAL A 376 -29.82 -7.94 -32.93
N ARG A 377 -30.88 -7.22 -33.28
CA ARG A 377 -30.88 -5.75 -33.35
C ARG A 377 -31.91 -5.19 -32.38
N ALA A 378 -31.65 -4.00 -31.88
CA ALA A 378 -32.63 -3.33 -31.02
C ALA A 378 -33.99 -3.18 -31.75
N GLY A 379 -35.06 -3.57 -31.07
CA GLY A 379 -36.42 -3.57 -31.61
C GLY A 379 -36.81 -4.79 -32.48
N ALA A 380 -35.88 -5.69 -32.75
CA ALA A 380 -36.18 -6.92 -33.53
C ALA A 380 -36.95 -7.94 -32.66
N PRO A 381 -37.94 -8.67 -33.24
CA PRO A 381 -38.66 -9.74 -32.55
C PRO A 381 -37.70 -10.87 -32.25
N VAL A 382 -37.69 -11.37 -30.99
CA VAL A 382 -36.88 -12.48 -30.55
C VAL A 382 -37.77 -13.56 -29.92
N GLN A 383 -37.35 -14.81 -30.07
CA GLN A 383 -38.01 -15.96 -29.45
C GLN A 383 -37.04 -16.67 -28.54
N GLU A 384 -37.38 -16.76 -27.27
CA GLU A 384 -36.61 -17.53 -26.29
C GLU A 384 -36.73 -19.02 -26.61
N ILE A 385 -35.61 -19.72 -26.74
CA ILE A 385 -35.53 -21.17 -26.91
C ILE A 385 -34.78 -21.77 -25.73
N SER A 386 -35.10 -23.03 -25.43
CA SER A 386 -34.44 -23.74 -24.36
C SER A 386 -32.95 -24.00 -24.67
N HIS A 387 -32.16 -24.23 -23.63
CA HIS A 387 -30.71 -24.51 -23.78
C HIS A 387 -30.43 -25.76 -24.61
N GLU A 388 -31.31 -26.76 -24.55
CA GLU A 388 -31.21 -28.01 -25.34
C GLU A 388 -31.51 -27.77 -26.82
N GLU A 389 -32.52 -26.96 -27.12
CA GLU A 389 -32.86 -26.57 -28.49
C GLU A 389 -31.78 -25.69 -29.12
N ALA A 390 -31.17 -24.85 -28.32
CA ALA A 390 -30.06 -24.00 -28.74
C ALA A 390 -28.82 -24.83 -29.12
N LYS A 391 -28.49 -25.88 -28.34
CA LYS A 391 -27.37 -26.75 -28.64
C LYS A 391 -27.54 -27.43 -30.01
N LYS A 392 -28.74 -27.87 -30.34
CA LYS A 392 -29.08 -28.40 -31.68
C LYS A 392 -29.06 -27.36 -32.78
N ALA A 393 -29.40 -26.11 -32.49
CA ALA A 393 -29.50 -25.04 -33.50
C ALA A 393 -28.16 -24.33 -33.78
N PHE A 394 -27.21 -24.27 -32.82
CA PHE A 394 -25.97 -23.54 -32.91
C PHE A 394 -24.70 -24.42 -33.01
N GLU A 395 -24.72 -25.67 -32.57
CA GLU A 395 -23.62 -26.65 -32.70
C GLU A 395 -23.75 -27.57 -33.92
N GLY A 396 -24.84 -27.49 -34.66
CA GLY A 396 -25.14 -28.33 -35.85
C GLY A 396 -24.78 -27.67 -37.19
N LYS A 397 -23.72 -26.80 -37.21
CA LYS A 397 -23.15 -26.25 -38.47
C LYS A 397 -21.65 -26.39 -38.47
#